data_4ca257ca416dd3818a9b5d678f117d7e
#
_entry.id   4ca257ca416dd3818a9b5d678f117d7e
#
_cell.length_a   1.000
_cell.length_b   1.000
_cell.length_c   1.000
_cell.angle_alpha   90.00
_cell.angle_beta   90.00
_cell.angle_gamma   90.00
#
_symmetry.space_group_name_H-M   'P 1'
#
loop_
_entity.id
_entity.type
_entity.pdbx_description
1 polymer ?
#
loop_
_entity_poly.entity_id
_entity_poly.type
_entity_poly.pdbx_seq_one_letter_code
_entity_poly.pdbx_strand_id
1 'polypeptide(L)'
;MIGVASGLAREGFKVFVTSFAPFLSMRASEQVRMNLGYMRHNVNLIALGSGVTMGYLGNSHYGLEDLAIMRAIPGINISSPSDCAELKKVLHDLTNQNRGPTYVRLTGIPGSRTVYSKDYNYKFGKFEPLTKGRKILVFSTGSVTSEALSAITELNSVGHSIKLINLHTLRPLDKNVLKEIKSF
;
A
#
# COMPACT_ATOMS: atom_id res chain seq x y z
N MET A 1 0.44 -22.18 -3.22
CA MET A 1 1.38 -21.13 -2.75
C MET A 1 1.00 -20.61 -1.37
N ILE A 2 -0.21 -20.07 -1.15
CA ILE A 2 -0.61 -19.50 0.16
C ILE A 2 -0.54 -20.53 1.29
N GLY A 3 -1.07 -21.74 1.10
CA GLY A 3 -1.01 -22.81 2.13
C GLY A 3 0.42 -23.20 2.51
N VAL A 4 1.34 -23.31 1.52
CA VAL A 4 2.77 -23.59 1.78
C VAL A 4 3.40 -22.45 2.57
N ALA A 5 3.15 -21.20 2.16
CA ALA A 5 3.62 -20.01 2.85
C ALA A 5 3.11 -19.95 4.30
N SER A 6 1.86 -20.32 4.51
CA SER A 6 1.24 -20.41 5.83
C SER A 6 1.92 -21.44 6.73
N GLY A 7 2.23 -22.63 6.18
CA GLY A 7 2.98 -23.67 6.89
C GLY A 7 4.38 -23.19 7.32
N LEU A 8 5.12 -22.55 6.39
CA LEU A 8 6.44 -21.99 6.69
C LEU A 8 6.36 -20.88 7.77
N ALA A 9 5.35 -20.00 7.69
CA ALA A 9 5.16 -18.96 8.70
C ALA A 9 4.86 -19.54 10.10
N ARG A 10 4.13 -20.65 10.17
CA ARG A 10 3.89 -21.38 11.42
C ARG A 10 5.17 -21.95 12.04
N GLU A 11 6.10 -22.39 11.20
CA GLU A 11 7.42 -22.87 11.63
C GLU A 11 8.40 -21.73 11.98
N GLY A 12 7.95 -20.48 12.00
CA GLY A 12 8.72 -19.32 12.44
C GLY A 12 9.50 -18.60 11.32
N PHE A 13 9.35 -19.01 10.06
CA PHE A 13 9.98 -18.31 8.95
C PHE A 13 9.31 -16.96 8.69
N LYS A 14 10.09 -15.97 8.27
CA LYS A 14 9.60 -14.70 7.72
C LYS A 14 9.28 -14.90 6.24
N VAL A 15 8.00 -14.97 5.91
CA VAL A 15 7.54 -15.39 4.60
C VAL A 15 7.03 -14.22 3.78
N PHE A 16 7.56 -14.09 2.56
CA PHE A 16 7.08 -13.17 1.53
C PHE A 16 6.61 -13.97 0.32
N VAL A 17 5.40 -13.70 -0.13
CA VAL A 17 4.79 -14.32 -1.31
C VAL A 17 4.55 -13.25 -2.34
N THR A 18 5.02 -13.45 -3.57
CA THR A 18 4.80 -12.50 -4.65
C THR A 18 4.03 -13.13 -5.80
N SER A 19 3.06 -12.39 -6.32
CA SER A 19 2.30 -12.70 -7.55
C SER A 19 1.53 -11.45 -7.98
N PHE A 20 0.80 -11.54 -9.11
CA PHE A 20 -0.08 -10.44 -9.52
C PHE A 20 -1.25 -10.24 -8.54
N ALA A 21 -1.65 -8.98 -8.39
CA ALA A 21 -2.69 -8.58 -7.44
C ALA A 21 -4.00 -9.38 -7.57
N PRO A 22 -4.57 -9.59 -8.78
CA PRO A 22 -5.80 -10.36 -8.92
C PRO A 22 -5.63 -11.83 -8.48
N PHE A 23 -4.43 -12.39 -8.63
CA PHE A 23 -4.19 -13.79 -8.26
C PHE A 23 -4.06 -13.97 -6.75
N LEU A 24 -3.47 -13.00 -6.05
CA LEU A 24 -3.39 -13.03 -4.59
C LEU A 24 -4.71 -12.64 -3.93
N SER A 25 -5.43 -11.68 -4.50
CA SER A 25 -6.66 -11.15 -3.89
C SER A 25 -7.91 -11.96 -4.28
N MET A 26 -8.16 -12.18 -5.57
CA MET A 26 -9.38 -12.84 -6.03
C MET A 26 -9.22 -14.35 -6.09
N ARG A 27 -8.24 -14.85 -6.86
CA ARG A 27 -8.06 -16.30 -7.09
C ARG A 27 -7.73 -17.07 -5.82
N ALA A 28 -6.93 -16.49 -4.92
CA ALA A 28 -6.53 -17.11 -3.66
C ALA A 28 -7.33 -16.60 -2.44
N SER A 29 -8.42 -15.86 -2.64
CA SER A 29 -9.14 -15.16 -1.56
C SER A 29 -9.55 -16.07 -0.39
N GLU A 30 -10.03 -17.26 -0.66
CA GLU A 30 -10.39 -18.21 0.40
C GLU A 30 -9.18 -18.62 1.23
N GLN A 31 -8.08 -19.01 0.57
CA GLN A 31 -6.86 -19.40 1.27
C GLN A 31 -6.25 -18.25 2.06
N VAL A 32 -6.26 -17.04 1.52
CA VAL A 32 -5.83 -15.83 2.25
C VAL A 32 -6.73 -15.60 3.46
N ARG A 33 -8.04 -15.67 3.29
CA ARG A 33 -9.01 -15.50 4.37
C ARG A 33 -8.79 -16.52 5.50
N MET A 34 -8.63 -17.80 5.18
CA MET A 34 -8.46 -18.85 6.19
C MET A 34 -7.08 -18.79 6.85
N ASN A 35 -6.02 -18.79 6.05
CA ASN A 35 -4.66 -18.92 6.61
C ASN A 35 -4.16 -17.61 7.24
N LEU A 36 -4.42 -16.46 6.60
CA LEU A 36 -3.89 -15.18 7.05
C LEU A 36 -4.92 -14.42 7.89
N GLY A 37 -6.18 -14.40 7.46
CA GLY A 37 -7.24 -13.70 8.16
C GLY A 37 -7.68 -14.41 9.45
N TYR A 38 -8.00 -15.70 9.38
CA TYR A 38 -8.51 -16.48 10.51
C TYR A 38 -7.39 -17.05 11.39
N MET A 39 -6.45 -17.80 10.80
CA MET A 39 -5.35 -18.43 11.55
C MET A 39 -4.24 -17.44 11.95
N ARG A 40 -4.23 -16.23 11.36
CA ARG A 40 -3.27 -15.17 11.68
C ARG A 40 -1.81 -15.50 11.38
N HIS A 41 -1.54 -16.41 10.46
CA HIS A 41 -0.17 -16.70 10.06
C HIS A 41 0.47 -15.46 9.41
N ASN A 42 1.66 -15.10 9.87
CA ASN A 42 2.35 -13.88 9.44
C ASN A 42 3.03 -14.08 8.08
N VAL A 43 2.25 -13.96 7.01
CA VAL A 43 2.71 -14.01 5.62
C VAL A 43 2.52 -12.64 4.99
N ASN A 44 3.56 -12.12 4.34
CA ASN A 44 3.52 -10.87 3.60
C ASN A 44 3.24 -11.14 2.12
N LEU A 45 2.14 -10.62 1.60
CA LEU A 45 1.72 -10.75 0.21
C LEU A 45 2.17 -9.53 -0.59
N ILE A 46 3.10 -9.72 -1.52
CA ILE A 46 3.60 -8.66 -2.40
C ILE A 46 2.86 -8.74 -3.73
N ALA A 47 1.87 -7.86 -3.89
CA ALA A 47 0.93 -7.86 -5.01
C ALA A 47 1.40 -6.95 -6.14
N LEU A 48 1.90 -7.55 -7.20
CA LEU A 48 2.39 -6.85 -8.38
C LEU A 48 1.23 -6.46 -9.31
N GLY A 49 1.41 -5.38 -10.07
CA GLY A 49 0.50 -5.01 -11.15
C GLY A 49 -0.91 -4.68 -10.71
N SER A 50 -1.07 -4.08 -9.53
CA SER A 50 -2.38 -3.65 -9.04
C SER A 50 -2.97 -2.52 -9.89
N GLY A 51 -4.30 -2.42 -9.89
CA GLY A 51 -5.02 -1.50 -10.76
C GLY A 51 -4.98 -1.97 -12.22
N VAL A 52 -4.75 -1.07 -13.15
CA VAL A 52 -4.65 -1.33 -14.59
C VAL A 52 -3.21 -1.42 -15.09
N THR A 53 -2.23 -1.52 -14.21
CA THR A 53 -0.79 -1.48 -14.55
C THR A 53 -0.39 -2.55 -15.57
N MET A 54 -1.04 -3.73 -15.53
CA MET A 54 -0.83 -4.81 -16.49
C MET A 54 -1.84 -4.78 -17.66
N GLY A 55 -2.22 -3.59 -18.13
CA GLY A 55 -3.22 -3.39 -19.16
C GLY A 55 -3.01 -4.21 -20.43
N TYR A 56 -1.76 -4.37 -20.87
CA TYR A 56 -1.40 -5.17 -22.04
C TYR A 56 -1.67 -6.68 -21.92
N LEU A 57 -1.86 -7.19 -20.69
CA LEU A 57 -2.24 -8.58 -20.42
C LEU A 57 -3.76 -8.79 -20.35
N GLY A 58 -4.53 -7.70 -20.44
CA GLY A 58 -5.99 -7.74 -20.44
C GLY A 58 -6.61 -7.93 -19.05
N ASN A 59 -7.93 -8.05 -19.04
CA ASN A 59 -8.78 -8.04 -17.84
C ASN A 59 -8.43 -9.10 -16.78
N SER A 60 -7.89 -10.24 -17.19
CA SER A 60 -7.48 -11.30 -16.26
C SER A 60 -6.33 -10.90 -15.32
N HIS A 61 -5.62 -9.81 -15.64
CA HIS A 61 -4.49 -9.29 -14.86
C HIS A 61 -4.80 -7.94 -14.20
N TYR A 62 -6.01 -7.40 -14.36
CA TYR A 62 -6.41 -6.18 -13.66
C TYR A 62 -6.66 -6.46 -12.18
N GLY A 63 -6.05 -5.66 -11.32
CA GLY A 63 -6.24 -5.72 -9.86
C GLY A 63 -7.06 -4.53 -9.38
N LEU A 64 -8.31 -4.42 -9.81
CA LEU A 64 -9.19 -3.29 -9.48
C LEU A 64 -9.88 -3.48 -8.13
N GLU A 65 -10.31 -4.71 -7.83
CA GLU A 65 -11.08 -5.07 -6.65
C GLU A 65 -10.21 -5.48 -5.45
N ASP A 66 -8.91 -5.54 -5.64
CA ASP A 66 -7.94 -6.07 -4.68
C ASP A 66 -8.04 -5.44 -3.28
N LEU A 67 -8.16 -4.12 -3.22
CA LEU A 67 -8.32 -3.40 -1.95
C LEU A 67 -9.65 -3.74 -1.27
N ALA A 68 -10.75 -3.82 -2.01
CA ALA A 68 -12.06 -4.15 -1.45
C ALA A 68 -12.05 -5.54 -0.83
N ILE A 69 -11.50 -6.53 -1.55
CA ILE A 69 -11.41 -7.92 -1.09
C ILE A 69 -10.51 -8.02 0.15
N MET A 70 -9.31 -7.45 0.09
CA MET A 70 -8.37 -7.51 1.22
C MET A 70 -8.87 -6.76 2.46
N ARG A 71 -9.61 -5.66 2.27
CA ARG A 71 -10.25 -4.95 3.39
C ARG A 71 -11.38 -5.74 4.03
N ALA A 72 -12.08 -6.59 3.28
CA ALA A 72 -13.14 -7.44 3.83
C ALA A 72 -12.58 -8.56 4.73
N ILE A 73 -11.32 -8.96 4.57
CA ILE A 73 -10.70 -10.01 5.37
C ILE A 73 -10.18 -9.44 6.69
N PRO A 74 -10.68 -9.89 7.87
CA PRO A 74 -10.22 -9.39 9.17
C PRO A 74 -8.73 -9.67 9.41
N GLY A 75 -8.03 -8.71 10.03
CA GLY A 75 -6.66 -8.88 10.52
C GLY A 75 -5.55 -8.82 9.49
N ILE A 76 -5.85 -8.58 8.23
CA ILE A 76 -4.83 -8.31 7.21
C ILE A 76 -4.51 -6.83 7.21
N ASN A 77 -3.24 -6.48 7.32
CA ASN A 77 -2.76 -5.12 7.09
C ASN A 77 -2.69 -4.82 5.60
N ILE A 78 -2.81 -3.55 5.22
CA ILE A 78 -2.72 -3.13 3.82
C ILE A 78 -1.78 -1.94 3.71
N SER A 79 -0.72 -2.10 2.91
CA SER A 79 0.21 -1.04 2.56
C SER A 79 0.24 -0.85 1.05
N SER A 80 0.31 0.39 0.60
CA SER A 80 0.40 0.76 -0.82
C SER A 80 1.46 1.84 -0.99
N PRO A 81 2.75 1.45 -1.05
CA PRO A 81 3.85 2.39 -1.15
C PRO A 81 3.80 3.17 -2.47
N SER A 82 4.22 4.42 -2.41
CA SER A 82 4.17 5.36 -3.53
C SER A 82 5.34 5.19 -4.51
N ASP A 83 6.50 4.74 -4.03
CA ASP A 83 7.70 4.53 -4.83
C ASP A 83 8.61 3.44 -4.26
N CYS A 84 9.75 3.19 -4.93
CA CYS A 84 10.72 2.18 -4.50
C CYS A 84 11.42 2.55 -3.18
N ALA A 85 11.59 3.83 -2.88
CA ALA A 85 12.22 4.27 -1.63
C ALA A 85 11.31 3.93 -0.44
N GLU A 86 10.02 4.20 -0.56
CA GLU A 86 9.01 3.82 0.43
C GLU A 86 8.84 2.31 0.53
N LEU A 87 8.83 1.59 -0.61
CA LEU A 87 8.76 0.13 -0.61
C LEU A 87 9.90 -0.51 0.18
N LYS A 88 11.14 -0.03 0.03
CA LYS A 88 12.28 -0.51 0.82
C LYS A 88 12.03 -0.37 2.32
N LYS A 89 11.44 0.76 2.77
CA LYS A 89 11.12 0.98 4.18
C LYS A 89 10.00 0.06 4.67
N VAL A 90 8.97 -0.14 3.85
CA VAL A 90 7.89 -1.11 4.14
C VAL A 90 8.46 -2.51 4.31
N LEU A 91 9.27 -2.99 3.36
CA LEU A 91 9.87 -4.33 3.43
C LEU A 91 10.82 -4.48 4.63
N HIS A 92 11.62 -3.46 4.91
CA HIS A 92 12.50 -3.45 6.09
C HIS A 92 11.67 -3.53 7.40
N ASP A 93 10.58 -2.77 7.51
CA ASP A 93 9.69 -2.81 8.69
C ASP A 93 9.05 -4.20 8.83
N LEU A 94 8.48 -4.76 7.76
CA LEU A 94 7.86 -6.07 7.77
C LEU A 94 8.85 -7.22 8.06
N THR A 95 10.12 -7.04 7.71
CA THR A 95 11.18 -8.01 8.02
C THR A 95 11.57 -7.96 9.50
N ASN A 96 11.65 -6.78 10.09
CA ASN A 96 12.18 -6.59 11.43
C ASN A 96 11.10 -6.55 12.52
N GLN A 97 9.85 -6.24 12.15
CA GLN A 97 8.72 -6.15 13.07
C GLN A 97 7.68 -7.24 12.77
N ASN A 98 7.09 -7.79 13.81
CA ASN A 98 5.96 -8.70 13.67
C ASN A 98 4.66 -7.88 13.56
N ARG A 99 4.32 -7.44 12.34
CA ARG A 99 3.09 -6.68 12.07
C ARG A 99 1.86 -7.56 11.91
N GLY A 100 2.05 -8.86 11.74
CA GLY A 100 1.02 -9.79 11.28
C GLY A 100 0.90 -9.78 9.75
N PRO A 101 -0.05 -10.56 9.19
CA PRO A 101 -0.17 -10.70 7.75
C PRO A 101 -0.45 -9.35 7.07
N THR A 102 0.31 -9.08 6.02
CA THR A 102 0.28 -7.79 5.33
C THR A 102 0.17 -7.98 3.81
N TYR A 103 -0.77 -7.27 3.20
CA TYR A 103 -0.90 -7.12 1.76
C TYR A 103 -0.19 -5.82 1.33
N VAL A 104 0.88 -5.95 0.55
CA VAL A 104 1.64 -4.82 -0.01
C VAL A 104 1.24 -4.66 -1.46
N ARG A 105 0.53 -3.58 -1.76
CA ARG A 105 -0.04 -3.28 -3.08
C ARG A 105 0.94 -2.48 -3.92
N LEU A 106 1.37 -3.02 -5.05
CA LEU A 106 2.30 -2.36 -5.96
C LEU A 106 1.59 -1.95 -7.25
N THR A 107 1.46 -0.63 -7.45
CA THR A 107 0.80 -0.02 -8.61
C THR A 107 1.78 0.64 -9.59
N GLY A 108 3.07 0.71 -9.24
CA GLY A 108 4.10 1.31 -10.08
C GLY A 108 4.53 0.39 -11.21
N ILE A 109 5.03 1.01 -12.27
CA ILE A 109 5.75 0.36 -13.36
C ILE A 109 7.24 0.75 -13.29
N PRO A 110 8.15 0.00 -13.92
CA PRO A 110 9.54 0.42 -14.06
C PRO A 110 9.66 1.83 -14.64
N GLY A 111 10.48 2.68 -14.02
CA GLY A 111 10.63 4.08 -14.41
C GLY A 111 9.61 5.05 -13.80
N SER A 112 8.72 4.61 -12.93
CA SER A 112 7.84 5.52 -12.17
C SER A 112 8.65 6.56 -11.41
N ARG A 113 8.10 7.79 -11.34
CA ARG A 113 8.75 8.91 -10.66
C ARG A 113 8.90 8.65 -9.16
N THR A 114 9.99 9.15 -8.59
CA THR A 114 10.26 9.07 -7.16
C THR A 114 9.50 10.18 -6.42
N VAL A 115 8.83 9.83 -5.34
CA VAL A 115 8.19 10.76 -4.40
C VAL A 115 9.20 11.24 -3.37
N TYR A 116 10.00 10.32 -2.85
CA TYR A 116 10.97 10.59 -1.78
C TYR A 116 12.39 10.68 -2.32
N SER A 117 12.87 11.89 -2.56
CA SER A 117 14.26 12.18 -2.95
C SER A 117 15.25 12.16 -1.78
N LYS A 118 14.73 12.24 -0.56
CA LYS A 118 15.51 12.22 0.70
C LYS A 118 14.95 11.14 1.62
N ASP A 119 15.78 10.71 2.56
CA ASP A 119 15.34 9.81 3.62
C ASP A 119 14.30 10.51 4.52
N TYR A 120 13.27 9.76 4.93
CA TYR A 120 12.24 10.21 5.84
C TYR A 120 11.95 9.14 6.91
N ASN A 121 11.38 9.55 8.03
CA ASN A 121 11.10 8.68 9.15
C ASN A 121 9.79 7.91 8.92
N TYR A 122 9.88 6.83 8.12
CA TYR A 122 8.75 5.94 7.88
C TYR A 122 8.22 5.33 9.19
N LYS A 123 6.91 5.34 9.35
CA LYS A 123 6.21 4.67 10.47
C LYS A 123 4.99 3.94 9.96
N PHE A 124 4.98 2.62 10.08
CA PHE A 124 3.83 1.80 9.70
C PHE A 124 2.55 2.29 10.39
N GLY A 125 1.45 2.39 9.65
CA GLY A 125 0.17 2.86 10.18
C GLY A 125 0.07 4.37 10.36
N LYS A 126 1.03 5.15 9.83
CA LYS A 126 1.00 6.61 9.79
C LYS A 126 0.83 7.10 8.36
N PHE A 127 0.44 8.34 8.21
CA PHE A 127 0.47 9.06 6.95
C PHE A 127 1.69 9.99 6.86
N GLU A 128 2.04 10.39 5.65
CA GLU A 128 3.14 11.33 5.40
C GLU A 128 2.64 12.58 4.67
N PRO A 129 2.70 13.78 5.26
CA PRO A 129 2.41 15.03 4.58
C PRO A 129 3.51 15.37 3.57
N LEU A 130 3.14 15.56 2.30
CA LEU A 130 4.09 15.87 1.22
C LEU A 130 4.14 17.35 0.88
N THR A 131 3.02 18.07 0.99
CA THR A 131 2.96 19.53 0.77
C THR A 131 2.23 20.23 1.92
N LYS A 132 2.40 21.56 1.99
CA LYS A 132 1.65 22.41 2.92
C LYS A 132 0.52 23.10 2.16
N GLY A 133 -0.63 23.27 2.80
CA GLY A 133 -1.81 23.98 2.26
C GLY A 133 -2.91 24.08 3.30
N ARG A 134 -3.90 24.96 3.03
CA ARG A 134 -5.01 25.23 3.97
C ARG A 134 -6.38 25.31 3.30
N LYS A 135 -6.47 25.28 1.96
CA LYS A 135 -7.75 25.41 1.24
C LYS A 135 -8.27 24.09 0.68
N ILE A 136 -7.39 23.21 0.28
CA ILE A 136 -7.73 21.91 -0.31
C ILE A 136 -6.86 20.85 0.34
N LEU A 137 -7.49 19.76 0.78
CA LEU A 137 -6.82 18.58 1.31
C LEU A 137 -6.95 17.42 0.31
N VAL A 138 -5.83 16.87 -0.12
CA VAL A 138 -5.75 15.74 -1.04
C VAL A 138 -5.09 14.56 -0.34
N PHE A 139 -5.72 13.40 -0.41
CA PHE A 139 -5.12 12.13 -0.01
C PHE A 139 -4.76 11.32 -1.25
N SER A 140 -3.56 10.75 -1.25
CA SER A 140 -3.10 9.84 -2.30
C SER A 140 -2.54 8.56 -1.72
N THR A 141 -2.42 7.51 -2.53
CA THR A 141 -1.81 6.25 -2.15
C THR A 141 -1.25 5.53 -3.38
N GLY A 142 -0.14 4.82 -3.22
CA GLY A 142 0.52 4.12 -4.33
C GLY A 142 1.17 5.08 -5.33
N SER A 143 1.47 4.59 -6.53
CA SER A 143 2.27 5.31 -7.53
C SER A 143 1.65 6.62 -8.05
N VAL A 144 0.32 6.78 -7.99
CA VAL A 144 -0.34 8.04 -8.37
C VAL A 144 0.08 9.23 -7.50
N THR A 145 0.67 8.97 -6.34
CA THR A 145 1.18 10.00 -5.43
C THR A 145 2.25 10.88 -6.10
N SER A 146 3.07 10.32 -6.99
CA SER A 146 4.08 11.09 -7.72
C SER A 146 3.46 12.11 -8.67
N GLU A 147 2.40 11.72 -9.38
CA GLU A 147 1.68 12.60 -10.29
C GLU A 147 0.91 13.69 -9.51
N ALA A 148 0.24 13.28 -8.42
CA ALA A 148 -0.44 14.22 -7.52
C ALA A 148 0.55 15.25 -6.93
N LEU A 149 1.74 14.81 -6.51
CA LEU A 149 2.78 15.71 -5.97
C LEU A 149 3.26 16.71 -7.02
N SER A 150 3.49 16.26 -8.26
CA SER A 150 3.90 17.15 -9.36
C SER A 150 2.84 18.21 -9.65
N ALA A 151 1.59 17.80 -9.86
CA ALA A 151 0.48 18.71 -10.15
C ALA A 151 0.21 19.70 -9.01
N ILE A 152 0.24 19.24 -7.76
CA ILE A 152 -0.01 20.10 -6.59
C ILE A 152 1.16 21.07 -6.37
N THR A 153 2.39 20.66 -6.66
CA THR A 153 3.54 21.57 -6.56
C THR A 153 3.40 22.71 -7.56
N GLU A 154 3.01 22.41 -8.80
CA GLU A 154 2.76 23.41 -9.84
C GLU A 154 1.60 24.35 -9.44
N LEU A 155 0.45 23.81 -9.03
CA LEU A 155 -0.68 24.61 -8.59
C LEU A 155 -0.35 25.51 -7.39
N ASN A 156 0.39 25.01 -6.42
CA ASN A 156 0.80 25.80 -5.28
C ASN A 156 1.79 26.92 -5.67
N SER A 157 2.58 26.75 -6.72
CA SER A 157 3.49 27.79 -7.22
C SER A 157 2.77 28.99 -7.83
N VAL A 158 1.54 28.78 -8.32
CA VAL A 158 0.68 29.85 -8.87
C VAL A 158 -0.38 30.35 -7.89
N GLY A 159 -0.20 30.10 -6.61
CA GLY A 159 -0.99 30.70 -5.53
C GLY A 159 -2.14 29.84 -4.98
N HIS A 160 -2.28 28.59 -5.40
CA HIS A 160 -3.18 27.67 -4.71
C HIS A 160 -2.59 27.22 -3.36
N SER A 161 -3.44 26.72 -2.47
CA SER A 161 -3.04 26.30 -1.12
C SER A 161 -3.56 24.88 -0.86
N ILE A 162 -2.85 23.91 -1.43
CA ILE A 162 -3.23 22.50 -1.45
C ILE A 162 -2.27 21.68 -0.59
N LYS A 163 -2.81 20.95 0.38
CA LYS A 163 -2.07 19.98 1.19
C LYS A 163 -2.24 18.59 0.59
N LEU A 164 -1.13 17.93 0.28
CA LEU A 164 -1.09 16.54 -0.14
C LEU A 164 -0.60 15.66 1.01
N ILE A 165 -1.32 14.60 1.26
CA ILE A 165 -0.97 13.56 2.24
C ILE A 165 -0.88 12.21 1.54
N ASN A 166 0.26 11.53 1.68
CA ASN A 166 0.43 10.15 1.25
C ASN A 166 -0.07 9.18 2.33
N LEU A 167 -1.03 8.33 1.97
CA LEU A 167 -1.53 7.24 2.78
C LEU A 167 -0.87 5.93 2.35
N HIS A 168 0.38 5.71 2.74
CA HIS A 168 1.11 4.48 2.41
C HIS A 168 0.60 3.24 3.18
N THR A 169 -0.11 3.44 4.28
CA THR A 169 -0.77 2.38 5.03
C THR A 169 -2.28 2.65 5.07
N LEU A 170 -3.05 1.75 4.45
CA LEU A 170 -4.50 1.86 4.36
C LEU A 170 -5.21 1.09 5.48
N ARG A 171 -4.51 0.11 6.07
CA ARG A 171 -4.96 -0.63 7.24
C ARG A 171 -3.76 -1.10 8.06
N PRO A 172 -3.65 -0.70 9.33
CA PRO A 172 -4.53 0.25 10.01
C PRO A 172 -4.42 1.68 9.42
N LEU A 173 -5.54 2.38 9.35
CA LEU A 173 -5.51 3.79 8.97
C LEU A 173 -5.10 4.65 10.17
N ASP A 174 -4.27 5.65 9.96
CA ASP A 174 -3.90 6.61 11.00
C ASP A 174 -5.14 7.38 11.48
N LYS A 175 -5.43 7.29 12.77
CA LYS A 175 -6.55 8.00 13.38
C LYS A 175 -6.45 9.53 13.25
N ASN A 176 -5.24 10.06 13.04
CA ASN A 176 -5.04 11.49 12.84
C ASN A 176 -5.54 11.99 11.47
N VAL A 177 -5.83 11.12 10.49
CA VAL A 177 -6.51 11.47 9.24
C VAL A 177 -7.81 12.24 9.52
N LEU A 178 -8.57 11.82 10.52
CA LEU A 178 -9.82 12.53 10.91
C LEU A 178 -9.55 13.94 11.47
N LYS A 179 -8.42 14.15 12.14
CA LYS A 179 -8.03 15.48 12.61
C LYS A 179 -7.64 16.39 11.45
N GLU A 180 -6.92 15.83 10.47
CA GLU A 180 -6.58 16.56 9.24
C GLU A 180 -7.85 17.02 8.50
N ILE A 181 -8.81 16.11 8.30
CA ILE A 181 -10.08 16.44 7.62
C ILE A 181 -10.84 17.55 8.35
N LYS A 182 -10.87 17.53 9.70
CA LYS A 182 -11.58 18.54 10.50
C LYS A 182 -10.88 19.90 10.51
N SER A 183 -9.64 19.99 10.08
CA SER A 183 -8.86 21.25 10.03
C SER A 183 -9.02 22.00 8.70
N PHE A 184 -9.73 21.44 7.72
CA PHE A 184 -10.07 22.01 6.42
C PHE A 184 -11.53 22.35 6.29
#